data_8f20f0375b1412340fc672f7d63f02dd
#
_entry.id   8f20f0375b1412340fc672f7d63f02dd
#
_cell.length_a   1.000
_cell.length_b   1.000
_cell.length_c   1.000
_cell.angle_alpha   90.00
_cell.angle_beta   90.00
_cell.angle_gamma   90.00
#
_symmetry.space_group_name_H-M   'P 1'
#
loop_
_entity.id
_entity.type
_entity.pdbx_description
1 polymer ?
#
loop_
_entity_poly.entity_id
_entity_poly.type
_entity_poly.pdbx_seq_one_letter_code
_entity_poly.pdbx_strand_id
1 'polypeptide(L)'
;MSYIFSNILPYQTDEVDLFSDDDMDGDIQPIPREDYERLIEFLQDYNPPAILPIQIAYYAGLRIGEACGLAWQDVNLEEQCLTIRRSIRYDGSRHKNIIGPTKRKKVRIVDFGDTLTEILRNARKGQLKNRMQYGELYHKNYYREVKDKNRVYYEFYHLDGTENVPEDYKEISFVCLRPDGSLELPSTLGIVCRKIAQKLDGFEGFHFHQLRHTYTSNLLANGAAPKDVQELLGHSDVSTTMNVYAHSTRKAKRESAKLLDKVAGND
;
A
#
# COMPACT_ATOMS: atom_id res chain seq x y z
N MET A 1 11.20 -28.05 -27.17
CA MET A 1 11.39 -28.31 -25.75
C MET A 1 10.29 -27.59 -25.00
N SER A 2 9.19 -28.27 -24.85
CA SER A 2 8.01 -27.82 -24.09
C SER A 2 8.17 -28.38 -22.67
N TYR A 3 8.03 -27.52 -21.69
CA TYR A 3 7.64 -27.78 -20.30
C TYR A 3 7.95 -26.54 -19.49
N ILE A 4 7.00 -25.62 -19.32
CA ILE A 4 6.84 -24.72 -18.15
C ILE A 4 5.54 -23.83 -18.33
N PHE A 5 4.52 -24.31 -19.00
CA PHE A 5 3.22 -23.62 -19.02
C PHE A 5 2.09 -24.60 -18.69
N SER A 6 2.00 -25.01 -17.42
CA SER A 6 0.79 -25.65 -16.93
C SER A 6 0.79 -25.62 -15.41
N ASN A 7 0.34 -24.49 -14.83
CA ASN A 7 -0.27 -24.43 -13.49
C ASN A 7 -0.70 -23.00 -13.14
N ILE A 8 -1.32 -22.29 -14.09
CA ILE A 8 -2.18 -21.17 -13.73
C ILE A 8 -3.60 -21.76 -13.74
N LEU A 9 -4.03 -22.26 -12.58
CA LEU A 9 -5.44 -22.56 -12.35
C LEU A 9 -6.23 -21.27 -12.53
N PRO A 10 -7.35 -21.30 -13.32
CA PRO A 10 -8.27 -20.18 -13.34
C PRO A 10 -8.84 -20.05 -11.92
N TYR A 11 -8.50 -18.96 -11.24
CA TYR A 11 -9.09 -18.64 -9.97
C TYR A 11 -10.59 -18.44 -10.17
N GLN A 12 -11.39 -19.37 -9.65
CA GLN A 12 -12.79 -19.09 -9.37
C GLN A 12 -12.83 -17.89 -8.45
N THR A 13 -13.38 -16.81 -8.93
CA THR A 13 -13.72 -15.62 -8.14
C THR A 13 -14.95 -15.96 -7.32
N ASP A 14 -14.77 -16.65 -6.20
CA ASP A 14 -15.72 -16.48 -5.11
C ASP A 14 -15.76 -14.99 -4.82
N GLU A 15 -16.94 -14.43 -4.69
CA GLU A 15 -17.16 -13.03 -4.34
C GLU A 15 -16.32 -12.70 -3.10
N VAL A 16 -15.14 -12.15 -3.34
CA VAL A 16 -14.34 -11.59 -2.27
C VAL A 16 -15.00 -10.27 -1.94
N ASP A 17 -15.89 -10.29 -0.97
CA ASP A 17 -16.26 -9.09 -0.24
C ASP A 17 -14.93 -8.49 0.25
N LEU A 18 -14.43 -7.54 -0.53
CA LEU A 18 -13.34 -6.66 -0.11
C LEU A 18 -13.96 -5.83 0.99
N PHE A 19 -13.74 -6.28 2.24
CA PHE A 19 -14.10 -5.54 3.43
C PHE A 19 -13.82 -4.05 3.18
N SER A 20 -14.85 -3.24 3.30
CA SER A 20 -14.67 -1.80 3.21
C SER A 20 -13.67 -1.43 4.32
N ASP A 21 -12.60 -0.74 3.95
CA ASP A 21 -11.48 -0.38 4.85
C ASP A 21 -11.89 0.36 6.15
N ASP A 22 -13.18 0.68 6.32
CA ASP A 22 -13.71 1.49 7.41
C ASP A 22 -14.60 0.69 8.40
N ASP A 23 -14.88 -0.61 8.19
CA ASP A 23 -15.89 -1.37 8.96
C ASP A 23 -15.31 -2.31 10.04
N MET A 24 -13.99 -2.25 10.28
CA MET A 24 -13.35 -3.04 11.34
C MET A 24 -13.21 -2.20 12.62
N ASP A 25 -14.30 -2.07 13.36
CA ASP A 25 -14.33 -1.56 14.73
C ASP A 25 -13.90 -2.69 15.71
N GLY A 26 -12.63 -3.07 15.64
CA GLY A 26 -12.02 -4.06 16.53
C GLY A 26 -10.77 -3.48 17.20
N ASP A 27 -10.39 -4.02 18.34
CA ASP A 27 -9.14 -3.69 19.05
C ASP A 27 -7.93 -4.17 18.23
N ILE A 28 -7.63 -3.44 17.14
CA ILE A 28 -6.53 -3.77 16.22
C ILE A 28 -5.22 -3.39 16.89
N GLN A 29 -4.46 -4.40 17.31
CA GLN A 29 -3.16 -4.18 17.90
C GLN A 29 -2.12 -3.83 16.83
N PRO A 30 -1.24 -2.84 17.09
CA PRO A 30 -0.14 -2.52 16.19
C PRO A 30 0.84 -3.70 16.12
N ILE A 31 1.40 -3.95 14.95
CA ILE A 31 2.39 -5.00 14.71
C ILE A 31 3.71 -4.58 15.35
N PRO A 32 4.25 -5.33 16.32
CA PRO A 32 5.58 -5.09 16.87
C PRO A 32 6.66 -5.14 15.79
N ARG A 33 7.77 -4.45 16.01
CA ARG A 33 8.87 -4.41 15.04
C ARG A 33 9.44 -5.80 14.72
N GLU A 34 9.61 -6.63 15.75
CA GLU A 34 10.13 -7.99 15.59
C GLU A 34 9.19 -8.85 14.72
N ASP A 35 7.88 -8.72 14.92
CA ASP A 35 6.89 -9.42 14.10
C ASP A 35 6.86 -8.87 12.66
N TYR A 36 7.02 -7.57 12.47
CA TYR A 36 7.17 -7.00 11.13
C TYR A 36 8.41 -7.55 10.40
N GLU A 37 9.53 -7.70 11.07
CA GLU A 37 10.75 -8.30 10.50
C GLU A 37 10.52 -9.76 10.12
N ARG A 38 9.87 -10.56 10.97
CA ARG A 38 9.44 -11.93 10.67
C ARG A 38 8.48 -12.01 9.47
N LEU A 39 7.56 -11.06 9.36
CA LEU A 39 6.65 -10.95 8.22
C LEU A 39 7.41 -10.73 6.91
N ILE A 40 8.38 -9.81 6.90
CA ILE A 40 9.18 -9.55 5.71
C ILE A 40 10.04 -10.77 5.33
N GLU A 41 10.66 -11.42 6.31
CA GLU A 41 11.43 -12.66 6.08
C GLU A 41 10.54 -13.77 5.49
N PHE A 42 9.37 -14.02 6.05
CA PHE A 42 8.41 -14.99 5.51
C PHE A 42 8.04 -14.68 4.05
N LEU A 43 7.84 -13.42 3.72
CA LEU A 43 7.45 -13.00 2.37
C LEU A 43 8.58 -13.12 1.34
N GLN A 44 9.84 -13.08 1.76
CA GLN A 44 10.99 -13.29 0.85
C GLN A 44 10.92 -14.64 0.14
N ASP A 45 10.49 -15.67 0.85
CA ASP A 45 10.35 -17.02 0.31
C ASP A 45 8.95 -17.28 -0.27
N TYR A 46 7.92 -16.67 0.34
CA TYR A 46 6.53 -17.00 0.00
C TYR A 46 5.97 -16.16 -1.15
N ASN A 47 6.14 -14.83 -1.12
CA ASN A 47 5.62 -13.91 -2.13
C ASN A 47 6.41 -12.58 -2.15
N PRO A 48 7.61 -12.55 -2.73
CA PRO A 48 8.44 -11.35 -2.76
C PRO A 48 7.77 -10.10 -3.35
N PRO A 49 6.89 -10.18 -4.37
CA PRO A 49 6.19 -9.00 -4.89
C PRO A 49 5.32 -8.26 -3.86
N ALA A 50 4.80 -8.97 -2.84
CA ALA A 50 3.98 -8.35 -1.79
C ALA A 50 4.81 -7.52 -0.79
N ILE A 51 6.12 -7.67 -0.74
CA ILE A 51 6.98 -6.97 0.23
C ILE A 51 6.88 -5.46 0.05
N LEU A 52 7.07 -4.96 -1.15
CA LEU A 52 7.12 -3.51 -1.39
C LEU A 52 5.81 -2.78 -1.00
N PRO A 53 4.62 -3.21 -1.43
CA PRO A 53 3.37 -2.57 -0.99
C PRO A 53 3.14 -2.67 0.52
N ILE A 54 3.55 -3.76 1.18
CA ILE A 54 3.50 -3.92 2.64
C ILE A 54 4.45 -2.92 3.32
N GLN A 55 5.68 -2.76 2.83
CA GLN A 55 6.64 -1.79 3.34
C GLN A 55 6.12 -0.34 3.19
N ILE A 56 5.56 -0.01 2.04
CA ILE A 56 4.96 1.32 1.81
C ILE A 56 3.81 1.57 2.78
N ALA A 57 2.95 0.58 3.02
CA ALA A 57 1.85 0.73 3.98
C ALA A 57 2.36 0.87 5.42
N TYR A 58 3.40 0.13 5.79
CA TYR A 58 4.00 0.18 7.14
C TYR A 58 4.70 1.51 7.42
N TYR A 59 5.42 2.09 6.44
CA TYR A 59 6.22 3.31 6.63
C TYR A 59 5.54 4.61 6.18
N ALA A 60 4.45 4.54 5.41
CA ALA A 60 3.72 5.71 4.93
C ALA A 60 2.19 5.63 5.13
N GLY A 61 1.68 4.56 5.75
CA GLY A 61 0.26 4.44 6.12
C GLY A 61 -0.70 4.39 4.94
N LEU A 62 -0.28 3.96 3.75
CA LEU A 62 -1.14 3.91 2.57
C LEU A 62 -2.17 2.78 2.68
N ARG A 63 -3.37 3.02 2.12
CA ARG A 63 -4.35 1.95 1.91
C ARG A 63 -3.87 1.00 0.80
N ILE A 64 -4.35 -0.24 0.82
CA ILE A 64 -3.96 -1.27 -0.17
C ILE A 64 -4.08 -0.78 -1.62
N GLY A 65 -5.21 -0.18 -1.98
CA GLY A 65 -5.41 0.34 -3.34
C GLY A 65 -4.55 1.57 -3.66
N GLU A 66 -4.21 2.38 -2.67
CA GLU A 66 -3.30 3.52 -2.81
C GLU A 66 -1.85 3.05 -3.03
N ALA A 67 -1.40 2.04 -2.27
CA ALA A 67 -0.09 1.43 -2.44
C ALA A 67 0.08 0.79 -3.84
N CYS A 68 -0.91 0.01 -4.28
CA CYS A 68 -0.92 -0.57 -5.62
C CYS A 68 -1.01 0.50 -6.72
N GLY A 69 -1.72 1.62 -6.47
CA GLY A 69 -1.92 2.71 -7.43
C GLY A 69 -0.82 3.77 -7.44
N LEU A 70 0.21 3.63 -6.61
CA LEU A 70 1.32 4.57 -6.55
C LEU A 70 2.18 4.46 -7.81
N ALA A 71 2.44 5.60 -8.47
CA ALA A 71 3.30 5.65 -9.65
C ALA A 71 4.58 6.44 -9.37
N TRP A 72 5.67 6.14 -10.08
CA TRP A 72 6.96 6.79 -9.86
C TRP A 72 6.93 8.31 -10.07
N GLN A 73 6.04 8.83 -10.90
CA GLN A 73 5.85 10.28 -11.08
C GLN A 73 5.27 10.98 -9.84
N ASP A 74 4.75 10.22 -8.88
CA ASP A 74 4.19 10.71 -7.62
C ASP A 74 5.12 10.50 -6.43
N VAL A 75 6.34 10.00 -6.67
CA VAL A 75 7.38 9.77 -5.68
C VAL A 75 8.48 10.81 -5.82
N ASN A 76 8.65 11.65 -4.84
CA ASN A 76 9.78 12.56 -4.74
C ASN A 76 10.76 12.02 -3.69
N LEU A 77 11.89 11.46 -4.15
CA LEU A 77 12.91 10.88 -3.27
C LEU A 77 13.85 11.93 -2.66
N GLU A 78 13.89 13.15 -3.20
CA GLU A 78 14.70 14.25 -2.69
C GLU A 78 13.97 14.95 -1.55
N GLU A 79 12.69 15.28 -1.76
CA GLU A 79 11.83 15.89 -0.75
C GLU A 79 11.21 14.84 0.20
N GLN A 80 11.48 13.56 -0.02
CA GLN A 80 10.97 12.43 0.77
C GLN A 80 9.45 12.45 0.95
N CYS A 81 8.70 12.63 -0.14
CA CYS A 81 7.25 12.66 -0.10
C CYS A 81 6.58 11.89 -1.24
N LEU A 82 5.36 11.41 -0.97
CA LEU A 82 4.46 10.74 -1.89
C LEU A 82 3.23 11.61 -2.15
N THR A 83 2.85 11.78 -3.41
CA THR A 83 1.58 12.42 -3.77
C THR A 83 0.52 11.35 -4.01
N ILE A 84 -0.41 11.19 -3.07
CA ILE A 84 -1.46 10.17 -3.15
C ILE A 84 -2.69 10.74 -3.84
N ARG A 85 -2.85 10.39 -5.13
CA ARG A 85 -3.94 10.93 -5.99
C ARG A 85 -4.83 9.85 -6.59
N ARG A 86 -4.44 8.58 -6.56
CA ARG A 86 -5.18 7.48 -7.16
C ARG A 86 -5.21 6.23 -6.29
N SER A 87 -6.15 5.36 -6.59
CA SER A 87 -6.33 4.07 -5.94
C SER A 87 -6.78 3.04 -6.96
N ILE A 88 -6.21 1.85 -6.90
CA ILE A 88 -6.69 0.69 -7.67
C ILE A 88 -7.78 0.00 -6.85
N ARG A 89 -8.86 -0.38 -7.52
CA ARG A 89 -9.94 -1.18 -6.93
C ARG A 89 -10.56 -2.11 -7.97
N TYR A 90 -11.13 -3.19 -7.51
CA TYR A 90 -11.98 -4.03 -8.36
C TYR A 90 -13.37 -3.40 -8.50
N ASP A 91 -13.89 -3.33 -9.72
CA ASP A 91 -15.25 -2.90 -10.01
C ASP A 91 -16.08 -4.14 -10.36
N GLY A 92 -16.89 -4.60 -9.39
CA GLY A 92 -17.70 -5.80 -9.55
C GLY A 92 -18.76 -5.68 -10.66
N SER A 93 -19.24 -4.46 -10.96
CA SER A 93 -20.21 -4.23 -12.03
C SER A 93 -19.60 -4.38 -13.42
N ARG A 94 -18.29 -4.16 -13.53
CA ARG A 94 -17.53 -4.24 -14.78
C ARG A 94 -16.61 -5.45 -14.84
N HIS A 95 -16.55 -6.23 -13.77
CA HIS A 95 -15.66 -7.40 -13.62
C HIS A 95 -14.19 -7.11 -13.98
N LYS A 96 -13.68 -5.92 -13.61
CA LYS A 96 -12.29 -5.53 -13.88
C LYS A 96 -11.71 -4.60 -12.83
N ASN A 97 -10.37 -4.57 -12.77
CA ASN A 97 -9.67 -3.58 -11.96
C ASN A 97 -9.71 -2.23 -12.67
N ILE A 98 -9.97 -1.18 -11.91
CA ILE A 98 -9.97 0.19 -12.39
C ILE A 98 -9.07 1.06 -11.50
N ILE A 99 -8.47 2.07 -12.10
CA ILE A 99 -7.88 3.18 -11.35
C ILE A 99 -8.96 4.24 -11.13
N GLY A 100 -9.05 4.73 -9.93
CA GLY A 100 -9.91 5.85 -9.61
C GLY A 100 -9.18 6.87 -8.74
N PRO A 101 -9.83 8.00 -8.46
CA PRO A 101 -9.37 8.88 -7.40
C PRO A 101 -9.41 8.14 -6.06
N THR A 102 -8.68 8.64 -5.07
CA THR A 102 -8.78 8.17 -3.68
C THR A 102 -10.24 8.22 -3.19
N LYS A 103 -10.60 7.42 -2.18
CA LYS A 103 -11.99 7.25 -1.67
C LYS A 103 -12.76 8.56 -1.49
N ARG A 104 -12.07 9.68 -1.24
CA ARG A 104 -12.67 11.01 -1.04
C ARG A 104 -12.28 12.03 -2.10
N LYS A 105 -11.73 11.59 -3.22
CA LYS A 105 -11.23 12.45 -4.31
C LYS A 105 -10.22 13.52 -3.86
N LYS A 106 -9.62 13.38 -2.67
CA LYS A 106 -8.62 14.30 -2.15
C LYS A 106 -7.23 13.81 -2.50
N VAL A 107 -6.45 14.68 -3.10
CA VAL A 107 -5.00 14.51 -3.24
C VAL A 107 -4.37 14.91 -1.91
N ARG A 108 -3.43 14.11 -1.41
CA ARG A 108 -2.66 14.43 -0.21
C ARG A 108 -1.18 14.13 -0.44
N ILE A 109 -0.34 14.81 0.30
CA ILE A 109 1.08 14.53 0.39
C ILE A 109 1.32 13.75 1.67
N VAL A 110 2.17 12.72 1.59
CA VAL A 110 2.60 11.90 2.71
C VAL A 110 4.12 11.94 2.75
N ASP A 111 4.66 12.55 3.79
CA ASP A 111 6.10 12.59 4.02
C ASP A 111 6.58 11.25 4.60
N PHE A 112 7.82 10.87 4.28
CA PHE A 112 8.42 9.64 4.75
C PHE A 112 9.91 9.83 5.08
N GLY A 113 10.49 8.90 5.84
CA GLY A 113 11.88 8.98 6.29
C GLY A 113 12.85 8.19 5.40
N ASP A 114 14.12 8.21 5.83
CA ASP A 114 15.25 7.60 5.12
C ASP A 114 15.08 6.11 4.84
N THR A 115 14.48 5.36 5.75
CA THR A 115 14.22 3.93 5.57
C THR A 115 13.38 3.65 4.32
N LEU A 116 12.26 4.38 4.14
CA LEU A 116 11.43 4.20 2.95
C LEU A 116 12.11 4.76 1.70
N THR A 117 12.94 5.80 1.84
CA THR A 117 13.77 6.32 0.75
C THR A 117 14.69 5.25 0.17
N GLU A 118 15.38 4.51 1.02
CA GLU A 118 16.25 3.40 0.59
C GLU A 118 15.46 2.26 -0.05
N ILE A 119 14.35 1.86 0.55
CA ILE A 119 13.45 0.84 0.02
C ILE A 119 13.01 1.22 -1.40
N LEU A 120 12.53 2.44 -1.61
CA LEU A 120 12.06 2.91 -2.91
C LEU A 120 13.19 3.04 -3.94
N ARG A 121 14.38 3.49 -3.55
CA ARG A 121 15.55 3.51 -4.43
C ARG A 121 15.93 2.11 -4.90
N ASN A 122 15.93 1.14 -3.99
CA ASN A 122 16.25 -0.25 -4.31
C ASN A 122 15.16 -0.88 -5.20
N ALA A 123 13.90 -0.60 -4.92
CA ALA A 123 12.78 -1.04 -5.75
C ALA A 123 12.91 -0.51 -7.19
N ARG A 124 13.23 0.79 -7.37
CA ARG A 124 13.43 1.39 -8.69
C ARG A 124 14.59 0.73 -9.46
N LYS A 125 15.71 0.49 -8.79
CA LYS A 125 16.85 -0.24 -9.38
C LYS A 125 16.46 -1.66 -9.76
N GLY A 126 15.72 -2.36 -8.90
CA GLY A 126 15.21 -3.72 -9.15
C GLY A 126 14.31 -3.78 -10.37
N GLN A 127 13.38 -2.84 -10.51
CA GLN A 127 12.49 -2.76 -11.67
C GLN A 127 13.27 -2.52 -12.98
N LEU A 128 14.26 -1.64 -12.97
CA LEU A 128 15.12 -1.43 -14.14
C LEU A 128 15.89 -2.70 -14.54
N LYS A 129 16.42 -3.42 -13.56
CA LYS A 129 17.08 -4.72 -13.79
C LYS A 129 16.11 -5.75 -14.37
N ASN A 130 14.91 -5.86 -13.80
CA ASN A 130 13.87 -6.76 -14.29
C ASN A 130 13.46 -6.41 -15.72
N ARG A 131 13.25 -5.14 -16.02
CA ARG A 131 12.93 -4.68 -17.39
C ARG A 131 14.01 -5.08 -18.40
N MET A 132 15.29 -4.99 -18.03
CA MET A 132 16.39 -5.43 -18.89
C MET A 132 16.41 -6.95 -19.04
N GLN A 133 16.13 -7.70 -17.96
CA GLN A 133 16.14 -9.15 -17.96
C GLN A 133 15.01 -9.76 -18.76
N TYR A 134 13.79 -9.23 -18.63
CA TYR A 134 12.61 -9.71 -19.34
C TYR A 134 12.55 -9.18 -20.79
N GLY A 135 13.20 -8.05 -21.10
CA GLY A 135 13.26 -7.50 -22.45
C GLY A 135 11.86 -7.24 -23.03
N GLU A 136 11.57 -7.86 -24.17
CA GLU A 136 10.26 -7.75 -24.85
C GLU A 136 9.11 -8.43 -24.09
N LEU A 137 9.42 -9.36 -23.18
CA LEU A 137 8.42 -10.02 -22.33
C LEU A 137 8.02 -9.17 -21.10
N TYR A 138 8.64 -7.99 -20.94
CA TYR A 138 8.31 -7.11 -19.82
C TYR A 138 7.00 -6.36 -20.10
N HIS A 139 6.02 -6.55 -19.21
CA HIS A 139 4.71 -5.88 -19.33
C HIS A 139 4.85 -4.38 -19.09
N LYS A 140 4.36 -3.59 -20.05
CA LYS A 140 4.19 -2.16 -19.90
C LYS A 140 2.74 -1.87 -19.53
N ASN A 141 2.55 -0.93 -18.63
CA ASN A 141 1.24 -0.58 -18.12
C ASN A 141 0.76 0.73 -18.74
N TYR A 142 -0.45 0.73 -19.24
CA TYR A 142 -1.08 1.88 -19.86
C TYR A 142 -2.45 2.14 -19.23
N TYR A 143 -2.91 3.36 -19.32
CA TYR A 143 -4.25 3.73 -18.86
C TYR A 143 -4.89 4.72 -19.81
N ARG A 144 -6.22 4.73 -19.82
CA ARG A 144 -7.00 5.79 -20.44
C ARG A 144 -8.05 6.30 -19.47
N GLU A 145 -8.45 7.56 -19.66
CA GLU A 145 -9.54 8.16 -18.93
C GLU A 145 -10.88 7.74 -19.57
N VAL A 146 -11.79 7.23 -18.75
CA VAL A 146 -13.15 6.89 -19.17
C VAL A 146 -14.13 7.72 -18.36
N LYS A 147 -15.01 8.44 -19.08
CA LYS A 147 -16.10 9.21 -18.49
C LYS A 147 -17.39 8.42 -18.61
N ASP A 148 -18.00 8.08 -17.49
CA ASP A 148 -19.29 7.40 -17.41
C ASP A 148 -20.24 8.23 -16.56
N LYS A 149 -21.20 8.90 -17.22
CA LYS A 149 -22.13 9.86 -16.59
C LYS A 149 -21.35 10.92 -15.78
N ASN A 150 -21.46 10.86 -14.44
CA ASN A 150 -20.79 11.78 -13.53
C ASN A 150 -19.52 11.21 -12.88
N ARG A 151 -19.00 10.09 -13.39
CA ARG A 151 -17.81 9.42 -12.84
C ARG A 151 -16.68 9.41 -13.85
N VAL A 152 -15.49 9.77 -13.38
CA VAL A 152 -14.25 9.60 -14.12
C VAL A 152 -13.48 8.46 -13.46
N TYR A 153 -13.08 7.50 -14.26
CA TYR A 153 -12.19 6.41 -13.84
C TYR A 153 -11.20 6.13 -14.97
N TYR A 154 -10.17 5.36 -14.65
CA TYR A 154 -9.12 5.02 -15.60
C TYR A 154 -9.13 3.51 -15.82
N GLU A 155 -9.16 3.09 -17.06
CA GLU A 155 -9.00 1.69 -17.44
C GLU A 155 -7.53 1.37 -17.66
N PHE A 156 -7.14 0.18 -17.22
CA PHE A 156 -5.81 -0.34 -17.49
C PHE A 156 -5.77 -1.11 -18.79
N TYR A 157 -4.65 -1.05 -19.43
CA TYR A 157 -4.29 -1.92 -20.51
C TYR A 157 -2.86 -2.43 -20.28
N HIS A 158 -2.69 -3.75 -20.35
CA HIS A 158 -1.39 -4.40 -20.30
C HIS A 158 -1.03 -4.78 -21.72
N LEU A 159 0.15 -4.37 -22.16
CA LEU A 159 0.68 -4.79 -23.44
C LEU A 159 1.85 -5.74 -23.22
N ASP A 160 1.80 -6.86 -23.90
CA ASP A 160 2.99 -7.63 -24.23
C ASP A 160 3.75 -6.86 -25.30
N GLY A 161 5.09 -6.82 -25.23
CA GLY A 161 5.94 -5.88 -25.94
C GLY A 161 5.82 -5.78 -27.48
N THR A 162 4.93 -6.54 -28.09
CA THR A 162 4.71 -6.62 -29.56
C THR A 162 3.41 -5.97 -30.05
N GLU A 163 2.52 -5.55 -29.13
CA GLU A 163 1.23 -4.99 -29.53
C GLU A 163 1.29 -3.46 -29.68
N ASN A 164 0.53 -2.91 -30.64
CA ASN A 164 0.38 -1.47 -30.80
C ASN A 164 -0.50 -0.89 -29.69
N VAL A 165 0.00 0.13 -29.01
CA VAL A 165 -0.76 0.89 -28.03
C VAL A 165 -1.83 1.70 -28.73
N PRO A 166 -3.12 1.60 -28.35
CA PRO A 166 -4.15 2.49 -28.87
C PRO A 166 -3.83 3.96 -28.56
N GLU A 167 -4.15 4.88 -29.45
CA GLU A 167 -3.75 6.30 -29.38
C GLU A 167 -4.25 7.04 -28.13
N ASP A 168 -5.35 6.58 -27.53
CA ASP A 168 -5.96 7.17 -26.34
C ASP A 168 -5.37 6.67 -25.00
N TYR A 169 -4.40 5.75 -25.06
CA TYR A 169 -3.72 5.23 -23.88
C TYR A 169 -2.40 5.94 -23.58
N LYS A 170 -2.14 6.16 -22.30
CA LYS A 170 -0.90 6.76 -21.79
C LYS A 170 -0.13 5.76 -20.95
N GLU A 171 1.18 5.69 -21.15
CA GLU A 171 2.05 4.84 -20.32
C GLU A 171 2.08 5.37 -18.88
N ILE A 172 2.06 4.44 -17.91
CA ILE A 172 2.21 4.72 -16.49
C ILE A 172 3.18 3.73 -15.85
N SER A 173 4.15 4.24 -15.12
CA SER A 173 5.13 3.42 -14.40
C SER A 173 4.73 3.33 -12.93
N PHE A 174 4.19 2.19 -12.52
CA PHE A 174 3.81 1.96 -11.12
C PHE A 174 5.01 1.57 -10.26
N VAL A 175 4.89 1.84 -8.95
CA VAL A 175 5.91 1.48 -7.95
C VAL A 175 5.81 0.00 -7.59
N CYS A 176 4.60 -0.52 -7.38
CA CYS A 176 4.37 -1.90 -6.98
C CYS A 176 4.07 -2.77 -8.21
N LEU A 177 5.13 -3.37 -8.75
CA LEU A 177 5.07 -4.28 -9.89
C LEU A 177 5.66 -5.64 -9.52
N ARG A 178 5.20 -6.66 -10.21
CA ARG A 178 5.84 -7.97 -10.23
C ARG A 178 7.11 -7.94 -11.08
N PRO A 179 7.97 -8.96 -10.96
CA PRO A 179 9.23 -8.99 -11.73
C PRO A 179 9.06 -8.88 -13.25
N ASP A 180 7.98 -9.41 -13.79
CA ASP A 180 7.62 -9.35 -15.21
C ASP A 180 7.02 -7.99 -15.65
N GLY A 181 6.86 -7.02 -14.74
CA GLY A 181 6.24 -5.72 -15.02
C GLY A 181 4.72 -5.68 -14.88
N SER A 182 4.07 -6.82 -14.61
CA SER A 182 2.63 -6.86 -14.33
C SER A 182 2.29 -6.21 -12.99
N LEU A 183 1.04 -5.76 -12.84
CA LEU A 183 0.59 -5.06 -11.64
C LEU A 183 0.46 -5.99 -10.44
N GLU A 184 0.92 -5.52 -9.28
CA GLU A 184 0.50 -6.09 -8.01
C GLU A 184 -0.87 -5.51 -7.64
N LEU A 185 -1.87 -6.37 -7.53
CA LEU A 185 -3.27 -5.98 -7.38
C LEU A 185 -3.74 -6.08 -5.92
N PRO A 186 -4.68 -5.23 -5.49
CA PRO A 186 -5.28 -5.32 -4.15
C PRO A 186 -5.88 -6.69 -3.83
N SER A 187 -6.53 -7.34 -4.80
CA SER A 187 -7.09 -8.69 -4.65
C SER A 187 -6.01 -9.73 -4.37
N THR A 188 -4.88 -9.66 -5.08
CA THR A 188 -3.73 -10.55 -4.86
C THR A 188 -3.14 -10.33 -3.46
N LEU A 189 -2.91 -9.08 -3.06
CA LEU A 189 -2.42 -8.75 -1.72
C LEU A 189 -3.39 -9.22 -0.63
N GLY A 190 -4.70 -9.10 -0.84
CA GLY A 190 -5.70 -9.64 0.07
C GLY A 190 -5.59 -11.16 0.26
N ILE A 191 -5.29 -11.90 -0.83
CA ILE A 191 -5.01 -13.34 -0.75
C ILE A 191 -3.73 -13.60 0.05
N VAL A 192 -2.67 -12.83 -0.22
CA VAL A 192 -1.40 -12.95 0.51
C VAL A 192 -1.60 -12.69 2.00
N CYS A 193 -2.36 -11.65 2.40
CA CYS A 193 -2.67 -11.37 3.81
C CYS A 193 -3.40 -12.55 4.48
N ARG A 194 -4.39 -13.16 3.82
CA ARG A 194 -5.05 -14.35 4.34
C ARG A 194 -4.09 -15.54 4.51
N LYS A 195 -3.12 -15.68 3.61
CA LYS A 195 -2.10 -16.75 3.72
C LYS A 195 -1.10 -16.47 4.84
N ILE A 196 -0.73 -15.22 5.06
CA ILE A 196 0.06 -14.79 6.24
C ILE A 196 -0.69 -15.20 7.52
N ALA A 197 -1.97 -14.80 7.64
CA ALA A 197 -2.80 -15.13 8.79
C ALA A 197 -2.94 -16.64 9.06
N GLN A 198 -2.82 -17.48 8.03
CA GLN A 198 -2.93 -18.92 8.14
C GLN A 198 -1.60 -19.63 8.43
N LYS A 199 -0.47 -19.03 8.07
CA LYS A 199 0.84 -19.71 8.03
C LYS A 199 1.87 -19.14 8.99
N LEU A 200 1.70 -17.89 9.40
CA LEU A 200 2.67 -17.20 10.26
C LEU A 200 2.07 -17.02 11.66
N ASP A 201 2.64 -17.71 12.62
CA ASP A 201 2.19 -17.66 14.02
C ASP A 201 2.26 -16.23 14.57
N GLY A 202 1.19 -15.81 15.26
CA GLY A 202 1.05 -14.44 15.78
C GLY A 202 0.44 -13.45 14.79
N PHE A 203 0.03 -13.92 13.59
CA PHE A 203 -0.65 -13.12 12.59
C PHE A 203 -2.09 -13.54 12.32
N GLU A 204 -2.72 -14.24 13.27
CA GLU A 204 -4.12 -14.63 13.17
C GLU A 204 -5.00 -13.41 12.92
N GLY A 205 -5.79 -13.46 11.85
CA GLY A 205 -6.64 -12.33 11.45
C GLY A 205 -5.90 -11.16 10.76
N PHE A 206 -4.62 -11.33 10.39
CA PHE A 206 -3.86 -10.29 9.71
C PHE A 206 -4.55 -9.85 8.42
N HIS A 207 -4.64 -8.55 8.25
CA HIS A 207 -5.17 -7.89 7.06
C HIS A 207 -4.36 -6.62 6.75
N PHE A 208 -4.35 -6.22 5.48
CA PHE A 208 -3.47 -5.13 5.01
C PHE A 208 -3.66 -3.81 5.78
N HIS A 209 -4.89 -3.50 6.20
CA HIS A 209 -5.19 -2.26 6.94
C HIS A 209 -4.49 -2.17 8.30
N GLN A 210 -4.14 -3.31 8.91
CA GLN A 210 -3.38 -3.36 10.16
C GLN A 210 -2.01 -2.67 10.06
N LEU A 211 -1.38 -2.67 8.88
CA LEU A 211 -0.13 -1.94 8.62
C LEU A 211 -0.31 -0.42 8.79
N ARG A 212 -1.43 0.10 8.31
CA ARG A 212 -1.78 1.51 8.48
C ARG A 212 -2.13 1.86 9.92
N HIS A 213 -2.80 0.97 10.65
CA HIS A 213 -3.00 1.12 12.08
C HIS A 213 -1.67 1.14 12.84
N THR A 214 -0.76 0.24 12.48
CA THR A 214 0.60 0.20 13.04
C THR A 214 1.36 1.51 12.80
N TYR A 215 1.32 2.02 11.56
CA TYR A 215 1.90 3.33 11.23
C TYR A 215 1.34 4.44 12.13
N THR A 216 0.01 4.51 12.27
CA THR A 216 -0.68 5.50 13.10
C THR A 216 -0.26 5.40 14.55
N SER A 217 -0.30 4.19 15.12
CA SER A 217 0.07 3.92 16.51
C SER A 217 1.53 4.26 16.80
N ASN A 218 2.43 3.91 15.87
CA ASN A 218 3.86 4.21 16.01
C ASN A 218 4.13 5.72 16.00
N LEU A 219 3.50 6.48 15.11
CA LEU A 219 3.65 7.93 15.07
C LEU A 219 3.17 8.58 16.39
N LEU A 220 1.96 8.21 16.83
CA LEU A 220 1.40 8.76 18.06
C LEU A 220 2.18 8.35 19.30
N ALA A 221 2.66 7.11 19.37
CA ALA A 221 3.49 6.61 20.48
C ALA A 221 4.86 7.29 20.56
N ASN A 222 5.36 7.81 19.44
CA ASN A 222 6.62 8.57 19.37
C ASN A 222 6.40 10.08 19.38
N GLY A 223 5.22 10.56 19.75
CA GLY A 223 4.97 11.97 20.07
C GLY A 223 4.52 12.83 18.88
N ALA A 224 4.18 12.23 17.74
CA ALA A 224 3.58 12.98 16.63
C ALA A 224 2.23 13.59 17.07
N ALA A 225 1.98 14.84 16.65
CA ALA A 225 0.71 15.47 16.95
C ALA A 225 -0.44 14.77 16.24
N PRO A 226 -1.57 14.47 16.91
CA PRO A 226 -2.71 13.77 16.30
C PRO A 226 -3.24 14.47 15.02
N LYS A 227 -3.11 15.78 14.96
CA LYS A 227 -3.51 16.58 13.78
C LYS A 227 -2.65 16.29 12.58
N ASP A 228 -1.33 16.21 12.76
CA ASP A 228 -0.38 15.91 11.70
C ASP A 228 -0.60 14.48 11.18
N VAL A 229 -0.79 13.53 12.10
CA VAL A 229 -1.13 12.13 11.75
C VAL A 229 -2.42 12.05 10.95
N GLN A 230 -3.45 12.81 11.35
CA GLN A 230 -4.71 12.92 10.60
C GLN A 230 -4.48 13.39 9.16
N GLU A 231 -3.66 14.41 8.96
CA GLU A 231 -3.36 14.98 7.65
C GLU A 231 -2.59 14.00 6.77
N LEU A 232 -1.54 13.37 7.30
CA LEU A 232 -0.78 12.32 6.60
C LEU A 232 -1.68 11.17 6.14
N LEU A 233 -2.59 10.74 6.99
CA LEU A 233 -3.52 9.66 6.69
C LEU A 233 -4.66 10.10 5.75
N GLY A 234 -4.98 11.39 5.70
CA GLY A 234 -6.13 11.92 4.99
C GLY A 234 -7.46 11.48 5.62
N HIS A 235 -7.48 11.35 6.96
CA HIS A 235 -8.73 11.13 7.70
C HIS A 235 -9.57 12.40 7.69
N SER A 236 -10.88 12.27 7.43
CA SER A 236 -11.81 13.40 7.47
C SER A 236 -12.18 13.79 8.89
N ASP A 237 -12.08 12.85 9.82
CA ASP A 237 -12.44 13.02 11.20
C ASP A 237 -11.25 12.64 12.10
N VAL A 238 -10.94 13.53 13.04
CA VAL A 238 -9.90 13.30 14.06
C VAL A 238 -10.27 12.13 14.96
N SER A 239 -11.58 11.85 15.14
CA SER A 239 -12.06 10.76 16.00
C SER A 239 -11.44 9.41 15.60
N THR A 240 -11.31 9.12 14.30
CA THR A 240 -10.65 7.90 13.82
C THR A 240 -9.19 7.81 14.28
N THR A 241 -8.46 8.91 14.24
CA THR A 241 -7.06 8.96 14.72
C THR A 241 -7.01 8.91 16.25
N MET A 242 -7.97 9.57 16.93
CA MET A 242 -8.04 9.58 18.40
C MET A 242 -8.48 8.24 18.97
N ASN A 243 -9.30 7.46 18.29
CA ASN A 243 -9.64 6.09 18.70
C ASN A 243 -8.38 5.22 18.74
N VAL A 244 -7.52 5.31 17.74
CA VAL A 244 -6.20 4.64 17.76
C VAL A 244 -5.34 5.14 18.94
N TYR A 245 -5.39 6.44 19.25
CA TYR A 245 -4.66 7.03 20.39
C TYR A 245 -5.21 6.58 21.75
N ALA A 246 -6.51 6.33 21.89
CA ALA A 246 -7.11 5.87 23.14
C ALA A 246 -6.52 4.54 23.62
N HIS A 247 -6.07 3.70 22.68
CA HIS A 247 -5.34 2.45 22.94
C HIS A 247 -3.83 2.65 23.10
N SER A 248 -3.33 3.91 23.15
CA SER A 248 -1.91 4.20 23.34
C SER A 248 -1.39 3.60 24.63
N THR A 249 -0.16 3.10 24.57
CA THR A 249 0.46 2.40 25.68
C THR A 249 0.62 3.30 26.91
N ARG A 250 0.62 2.71 28.11
CA ARG A 250 0.92 3.41 29.38
C ARG A 250 2.25 4.17 29.34
N LYS A 251 3.19 3.72 28.50
CA LYS A 251 4.48 4.37 28.24
C LYS A 251 4.28 5.74 27.57
N ALA A 252 3.48 5.82 26.50
CA ALA A 252 3.20 7.08 25.80
C ALA A 252 2.49 8.10 26.71
N LYS A 253 1.56 7.64 27.56
CA LYS A 253 0.89 8.49 28.57
C LYS A 253 1.87 9.05 29.59
N ARG A 254 2.88 8.27 30.03
CA ARG A 254 3.95 8.71 30.92
C ARG A 254 4.85 9.75 30.27
N GLU A 255 5.26 9.53 29.03
CA GLU A 255 6.11 10.50 28.31
C GLU A 255 5.37 11.82 28.10
N SER A 256 4.06 11.77 27.77
CA SER A 256 3.25 12.98 27.70
C SER A 256 3.17 13.73 29.03
N ALA A 257 3.07 13.03 30.16
CA ALA A 257 3.08 13.67 31.48
C ALA A 257 4.43 14.34 31.79
N LYS A 258 5.55 13.75 31.37
CA LYS A 258 6.89 14.33 31.56
C LYS A 258 7.12 15.63 30.75
N LEU A 259 6.30 15.92 29.74
CA LEU A 259 6.39 17.21 29.04
C LEU A 259 6.16 18.41 30.00
N LEU A 260 5.39 18.21 31.07
CA LEU A 260 5.18 19.25 32.08
C LEU A 260 6.45 19.49 32.93
N ASP A 261 7.30 18.47 33.11
CA ASP A 261 8.55 18.61 33.86
C ASP A 261 9.49 19.54 33.10
N LYS A 262 9.53 19.52 31.78
CA LYS A 262 10.30 20.46 30.95
C LYS A 262 9.81 21.91 31.08
N VAL A 263 8.50 22.11 31.22
CA VAL A 263 7.92 23.44 31.44
C VAL A 263 8.24 23.96 32.84
N ALA A 264 8.38 23.05 33.81
CA ALA A 264 8.76 23.37 35.18
C ALA A 264 10.27 23.62 35.37
N GLY A 265 11.09 23.48 34.31
CA GLY A 265 12.54 23.70 34.36
C GLY A 265 13.32 22.57 35.07
N ASN A 266 12.73 21.41 35.19
CA ASN A 266 13.38 20.20 35.68
C ASN A 266 13.87 19.38 34.48
N ASP A 267 15.07 19.67 33.98
CA ASP A 267 15.78 18.86 32.97
C ASP A 267 16.35 17.58 33.58
#